data_2d80b574a27729b4a11d7e0457d3d690
#
_entry.id   2d80b574a27729b4a11d7e0457d3d690
#
_cell.length_a   1.000
_cell.length_b   1.000
_cell.length_c   1.000
_cell.angle_alpha   90.00
_cell.angle_beta   90.00
_cell.angle_gamma   90.00
#
_symmetry.space_group_name_H-M   'P 1'
#
loop_
_entity.id
_entity.type
_entity.pdbx_description
1 polymer ?
#
loop_
_entity_poly.entity_id
_entity_poly.type
_entity_poly.pdbx_seq_one_letter_code
_entity_poly.pdbx_strand_id
1 'polypeptide(L)'
;RDRSVSRGLGDVYKRQVMCGPSHAEEVGIGLPTTVVAGAKTESTAKKIQDLFMNEVFRVYTSPDMLGMELGGSLKNVIALAAGMADGLGYGDNTKAALITRGIAEIAGLAVKMGAKVETLCGLTGIGDLIVTCESRHSRNRKAGMLIGQGYTMKQATDEVKMVVEGIYSAKAALALAKKYDVELPIIEEVNKVLFDDKPAKEGVKDLMVREKRVEHLNLKWEN
;
A
#
# COMPACT_ATOMS: atom_id res chain seq x y z
N ARG A 1 -3.99 -21.21 -2.72
CA ARG A 1 -4.06 -21.33 -4.20
C ARG A 1 -2.74 -21.09 -4.92
N ASP A 2 -1.74 -20.75 -4.21
CA ASP A 2 -0.36 -20.80 -4.64
C ASP A 2 0.07 -22.15 -5.19
N ARG A 3 -0.64 -23.17 -4.79
CA ARG A 3 -0.23 -24.54 -5.02
C ARG A 3 -0.16 -24.96 -6.48
N SER A 4 -1.02 -24.45 -7.32
CA SER A 4 -1.02 -24.82 -8.72
C SER A 4 -0.06 -23.98 -9.56
N VAL A 5 0.07 -22.70 -9.21
CA VAL A 5 0.94 -21.76 -9.94
C VAL A 5 2.40 -21.98 -9.56
N SER A 6 2.70 -22.11 -8.26
CA SER A 6 4.08 -22.31 -7.81
C SER A 6 4.64 -23.70 -8.16
N ARG A 7 3.81 -24.71 -8.37
CA ARG A 7 4.26 -26.04 -8.80
C ARG A 7 4.97 -26.05 -10.14
N GLY A 8 4.57 -25.18 -11.05
CA GLY A 8 5.21 -25.06 -12.36
C GLY A 8 6.34 -24.03 -12.40
N LEU A 9 6.40 -23.12 -11.42
CA LEU A 9 7.32 -21.99 -11.42
C LEU A 9 8.50 -22.12 -10.44
N GLY A 10 8.60 -23.24 -9.75
CA GLY A 10 9.67 -23.50 -8.80
C GLY A 10 9.28 -23.28 -7.34
N ASP A 11 10.25 -23.42 -6.47
CA ASP A 11 10.05 -23.44 -5.04
C ASP A 11 9.81 -22.02 -4.47
N VAL A 12 9.07 -21.93 -3.38
CA VAL A 12 8.76 -20.66 -2.68
C VAL A 12 10.02 -19.86 -2.36
N TYR A 13 11.14 -20.49 -2.07
CA TYR A 13 12.41 -19.83 -1.79
C TYR A 13 13.10 -19.23 -3.02
N LYS A 14 12.60 -19.48 -4.23
CA LYS A 14 13.10 -18.87 -5.48
C LYS A 14 12.27 -17.69 -5.95
N ARG A 15 11.25 -17.27 -5.17
CA ARG A 15 10.45 -16.09 -5.50
C ARG A 15 11.31 -14.83 -5.47
N GLN A 16 11.01 -13.93 -6.37
CA GLN A 16 11.55 -12.58 -6.45
C GLN A 16 10.38 -11.60 -6.45
N VAL A 17 10.66 -10.36 -6.07
CA VAL A 17 9.67 -9.29 -6.03
C VAL A 17 10.16 -8.14 -6.89
N MET A 18 9.30 -7.61 -7.75
CA MET A 18 9.53 -6.34 -8.42
C MET A 18 8.40 -5.39 -8.03
N CYS A 19 8.73 -4.28 -7.43
CA CYS A 19 7.74 -3.34 -6.89
C CYS A 19 8.27 -1.90 -6.97
N GLY A 20 7.34 -0.94 -7.05
CA GLY A 20 7.64 0.50 -7.09
C GLY A 20 6.56 1.25 -7.87
N PRO A 21 6.67 2.58 -7.99
CA PRO A 21 5.73 3.42 -8.72
C PRO A 21 5.77 3.09 -10.22
N SER A 22 4.92 2.18 -10.68
CA SER A 22 4.98 1.60 -12.03
C SER A 22 3.59 1.25 -12.57
N HIS A 23 2.74 2.25 -12.77
CA HIS A 23 1.48 2.04 -13.47
C HIS A 23 1.71 1.54 -14.89
N ALA A 24 1.03 0.45 -15.26
CA ALA A 24 1.23 -0.22 -16.54
C ALA A 24 0.97 0.69 -17.75
N GLU A 25 0.04 1.62 -17.60
CA GLU A 25 -0.32 2.60 -18.62
C GLU A 25 0.84 3.54 -18.96
N GLU A 26 1.63 3.93 -17.96
CA GLU A 26 2.80 4.80 -18.14
C GLU A 26 4.03 4.02 -18.62
N VAL A 27 4.25 2.85 -18.02
CA VAL A 27 5.33 1.94 -18.45
C VAL A 27 5.14 1.53 -19.91
N GLY A 28 3.91 1.20 -20.30
CA GLY A 28 3.59 0.73 -21.65
C GLY A 28 3.84 1.75 -22.77
N ILE A 29 3.85 3.04 -22.45
CA ILE A 29 4.17 4.12 -23.41
C ILE A 29 5.60 4.66 -23.22
N GLY A 30 6.43 4.00 -22.41
CA GLY A 30 7.85 4.31 -22.26
C GLY A 30 8.14 5.55 -21.40
N LEU A 31 7.26 5.94 -20.47
CA LEU A 31 7.59 7.02 -19.54
C LEU A 31 8.65 6.58 -18.52
N PRO A 32 9.54 7.49 -18.08
CA PRO A 32 10.57 7.18 -17.11
C PRO A 32 9.97 6.58 -15.82
N THR A 33 10.37 5.35 -15.53
CA THR A 33 9.84 4.57 -14.40
C THR A 33 10.99 4.00 -13.58
N THR A 34 10.83 3.97 -12.27
CA THR A 34 11.85 3.44 -11.35
C THR A 34 11.22 2.44 -10.41
N VAL A 35 11.82 1.24 -10.33
CA VAL A 35 11.36 0.13 -9.48
C VAL A 35 12.50 -0.50 -8.69
N VAL A 36 12.16 -1.42 -7.81
CA VAL A 36 13.13 -2.24 -7.07
C VAL A 36 12.90 -3.71 -7.37
N ALA A 37 13.98 -4.42 -7.66
CA ALA A 37 14.02 -5.88 -7.75
C ALA A 37 14.52 -6.46 -6.42
N GLY A 38 13.65 -7.19 -5.73
CA GLY A 38 13.94 -7.88 -4.49
C GLY A 38 14.27 -9.34 -4.71
N ALA A 39 15.34 -9.84 -4.13
CA ALA A 39 15.68 -11.24 -4.16
C ALA A 39 16.48 -11.66 -2.93
N LYS A 40 16.46 -12.97 -2.62
CA LYS A 40 17.19 -13.55 -1.49
C LYS A 40 18.71 -13.46 -1.66
N THR A 41 19.21 -13.44 -2.90
CA THR A 41 20.64 -13.31 -3.21
C THR A 41 20.88 -12.10 -4.10
N GLU A 42 21.99 -11.40 -3.85
CA GLU A 42 22.39 -10.24 -4.65
C GLU A 42 22.56 -10.58 -6.13
N SER A 43 23.15 -11.75 -6.43
CA SER A 43 23.34 -12.22 -7.81
C SER A 43 22.00 -12.38 -8.56
N THR A 44 20.94 -12.85 -7.88
CA THR A 44 19.62 -12.95 -8.49
C THR A 44 19.00 -11.58 -8.70
N ALA A 45 19.09 -10.68 -7.72
CA ALA A 45 18.59 -9.32 -7.86
C ALA A 45 19.27 -8.57 -9.01
N LYS A 46 20.59 -8.69 -9.14
CA LYS A 46 21.36 -8.11 -10.25
C LYS A 46 20.97 -8.67 -11.61
N LYS A 47 20.74 -9.98 -11.73
CA LYS A 47 20.24 -10.57 -12.99
C LYS A 47 18.90 -10.00 -13.43
N ILE A 48 17.99 -9.74 -12.46
CA ILE A 48 16.71 -9.11 -12.74
C ILE A 48 16.91 -7.65 -13.15
N GLN A 49 17.78 -6.94 -12.43
CA GLN A 49 18.16 -5.57 -12.77
C GLN A 49 18.68 -5.47 -14.21
N ASP A 50 19.65 -6.31 -14.59
CA ASP A 50 20.24 -6.32 -15.92
C ASP A 50 19.22 -6.67 -17.02
N LEU A 51 18.25 -7.55 -16.70
CA LEU A 51 17.23 -7.98 -17.65
C LEU A 51 16.21 -6.88 -17.98
N PHE A 52 15.81 -6.09 -17.00
CA PHE A 52 14.72 -5.12 -17.13
C PHE A 52 15.19 -3.67 -17.29
N MET A 53 16.41 -3.36 -16.85
CA MET A 53 16.93 -1.99 -16.88
C MET A 53 17.18 -1.51 -18.30
N ASN A 54 16.69 -0.30 -18.62
CA ASN A 54 16.90 0.37 -19.90
C ASN A 54 16.85 1.89 -19.71
N GLU A 55 16.86 2.67 -20.78
CA GLU A 55 16.93 4.14 -20.77
C GLU A 55 15.72 4.80 -20.07
N VAL A 56 14.57 4.14 -20.04
CA VAL A 56 13.33 4.65 -19.44
C VAL A 56 12.85 3.80 -18.26
N PHE A 57 13.51 2.69 -17.96
CA PHE A 57 13.12 1.80 -16.86
C PHE A 57 14.31 1.51 -15.96
N ARG A 58 14.38 2.24 -14.84
CA ARG A 58 15.46 2.09 -13.86
C ARG A 58 15.11 1.06 -12.80
N VAL A 59 16.04 0.14 -12.51
CA VAL A 59 15.84 -0.90 -11.51
C VAL A 59 16.90 -0.79 -10.42
N TYR A 60 16.47 -0.65 -9.16
CA TYR A 60 17.30 -0.81 -7.98
C TYR A 60 17.18 -2.23 -7.43
N THR A 61 18.03 -2.62 -6.52
CA THR A 61 18.00 -3.96 -5.90
C THR A 61 17.82 -3.87 -4.39
N SER A 62 17.15 -4.87 -3.79
CA SER A 62 16.94 -4.97 -2.34
C SER A 62 16.94 -6.42 -1.86
N PRO A 63 17.50 -6.74 -0.68
CA PRO A 63 17.35 -8.03 -0.04
C PRO A 63 16.05 -8.16 0.77
N ASP A 64 15.36 -7.05 1.08
CA ASP A 64 14.17 -7.03 1.93
C ASP A 64 12.88 -7.26 1.12
N MET A 65 12.70 -8.49 0.65
CA MET A 65 11.49 -8.88 -0.07
C MET A 65 10.22 -8.73 0.77
N LEU A 66 10.31 -8.98 2.09
CA LEU A 66 9.17 -8.88 2.99
C LEU A 66 8.64 -7.45 3.06
N GLY A 67 9.52 -6.47 3.24
CA GLY A 67 9.14 -5.05 3.25
C GLY A 67 8.51 -4.61 1.92
N MET A 68 9.07 -5.09 0.80
CA MET A 68 8.54 -4.82 -0.54
C MET A 68 7.15 -5.41 -0.74
N GLU A 69 6.91 -6.66 -0.35
CA GLU A 69 5.60 -7.35 -0.47
C GLU A 69 4.54 -6.67 0.42
N LEU A 70 4.90 -6.32 1.66
CA LEU A 70 3.99 -5.65 2.59
C LEU A 70 3.66 -4.23 2.12
N GLY A 71 4.65 -3.44 1.73
CA GLY A 71 4.44 -2.10 1.17
C GLY A 71 3.52 -2.14 -0.04
N GLY A 72 3.83 -2.98 -1.02
CA GLY A 72 3.05 -3.14 -2.24
C GLY A 72 1.62 -3.65 -2.05
N SER A 73 1.37 -4.45 -1.00
CA SER A 73 0.03 -4.94 -0.68
C SER A 73 -0.79 -3.92 0.12
N LEU A 74 -0.21 -3.38 1.21
CA LEU A 74 -0.95 -2.56 2.17
C LEU A 74 -1.20 -1.13 1.67
N LYS A 75 -0.36 -0.60 0.76
CA LYS A 75 -0.60 0.70 0.10
C LYS A 75 -1.99 0.79 -0.53
N ASN A 76 -2.52 -0.33 -1.02
CA ASN A 76 -3.82 -0.37 -1.68
C ASN A 76 -4.98 -0.05 -0.73
N VAL A 77 -4.83 -0.35 0.57
CA VAL A 77 -5.81 0.02 1.60
C VAL A 77 -5.78 1.53 1.86
N ILE A 78 -4.58 2.10 1.92
CA ILE A 78 -4.44 3.56 2.09
C ILE A 78 -4.93 4.31 0.85
N ALA A 79 -4.74 3.74 -0.35
CA ALA A 79 -5.30 4.31 -1.58
C ALA A 79 -6.84 4.29 -1.60
N LEU A 80 -7.49 3.26 -1.02
CA LEU A 80 -8.94 3.28 -0.77
C LEU A 80 -9.32 4.44 0.15
N ALA A 81 -8.61 4.63 1.28
CA ALA A 81 -8.85 5.73 2.22
C ALA A 81 -8.67 7.10 1.54
N ALA A 82 -7.61 7.28 0.75
CA ALA A 82 -7.38 8.51 -0.02
C ALA A 82 -8.51 8.77 -1.03
N GLY A 83 -8.97 7.73 -1.71
CA GLY A 83 -10.12 7.81 -2.59
C GLY A 83 -11.40 8.19 -1.85
N MET A 84 -11.67 7.60 -0.67
CA MET A 84 -12.82 7.97 0.16
C MET A 84 -12.78 9.45 0.55
N ALA A 85 -11.61 9.97 0.92
CA ALA A 85 -11.42 11.39 1.22
C ALA A 85 -11.68 12.28 -0.01
N ASP A 86 -11.21 11.89 -1.19
CA ASP A 86 -11.51 12.56 -2.46
C ASP A 86 -13.03 12.58 -2.74
N GLY A 87 -13.70 11.44 -2.57
CA GLY A 87 -15.14 11.30 -2.77
C GLY A 87 -16.00 12.13 -1.82
N LEU A 88 -15.49 12.38 -0.59
CA LEU A 88 -16.09 13.27 0.40
C LEU A 88 -15.81 14.76 0.13
N GLY A 89 -14.99 15.08 -0.87
CA GLY A 89 -14.59 16.45 -1.21
C GLY A 89 -13.52 17.04 -0.27
N TYR A 90 -12.74 16.20 0.43
CA TYR A 90 -11.65 16.68 1.27
C TYR A 90 -10.42 17.04 0.42
N GLY A 91 -9.67 18.05 0.90
CA GLY A 91 -8.55 18.62 0.15
C GLY A 91 -7.21 17.93 0.39
N ASP A 92 -6.17 18.55 -0.18
CA ASP A 92 -4.81 18.02 -0.23
C ASP A 92 -4.18 17.80 1.15
N ASN A 93 -4.51 18.63 2.15
CA ASN A 93 -4.03 18.44 3.52
C ASN A 93 -4.49 17.10 4.11
N THR A 94 -5.74 16.71 3.87
CA THR A 94 -6.27 15.42 4.32
C THR A 94 -5.56 14.27 3.62
N LYS A 95 -5.34 14.38 2.32
CA LYS A 95 -4.64 13.37 1.53
C LYS A 95 -3.18 13.23 1.98
N ALA A 96 -2.46 14.33 2.16
CA ALA A 96 -1.09 14.33 2.66
C ALA A 96 -1.00 13.66 4.04
N ALA A 97 -1.92 13.99 4.96
CA ALA A 97 -2.00 13.35 6.27
C ALA A 97 -2.26 11.84 6.17
N LEU A 98 -3.21 11.41 5.31
CA LEU A 98 -3.50 9.99 5.07
C LEU A 98 -2.28 9.23 4.52
N ILE A 99 -1.57 9.79 3.55
CA ILE A 99 -0.36 9.18 3.00
C ILE A 99 0.71 9.05 4.07
N THR A 100 1.00 10.13 4.81
CA THR A 100 2.04 10.15 5.84
C THR A 100 1.71 9.22 7.01
N ARG A 101 0.48 9.23 7.49
CA ARG A 101 0.06 8.34 8.58
C ARG A 101 -0.11 6.91 8.10
N GLY A 102 -0.57 6.71 6.87
CA GLY A 102 -0.71 5.40 6.26
C GLY A 102 0.62 4.67 6.10
N ILE A 103 1.67 5.35 5.62
CA ILE A 103 2.99 4.71 5.55
C ILE A 103 3.54 4.40 6.94
N ALA A 104 3.25 5.21 7.95
CA ALA A 104 3.65 4.94 9.33
C ALA A 104 2.97 3.68 9.89
N GLU A 105 1.67 3.46 9.61
CA GLU A 105 0.96 2.22 9.98
C GLU A 105 1.57 1.00 9.27
N ILE A 106 1.78 1.10 7.96
CA ILE A 106 2.39 0.02 7.16
C ILE A 106 3.78 -0.31 7.71
N ALA A 107 4.61 0.71 7.96
CA ALA A 107 5.96 0.53 8.48
C ALA A 107 5.95 -0.09 9.88
N GLY A 108 5.05 0.35 10.76
CA GLY A 108 4.89 -0.21 12.10
C GLY A 108 4.62 -1.71 12.07
N LEU A 109 3.68 -2.16 11.24
CA LEU A 109 3.39 -3.58 11.06
C LEU A 109 4.56 -4.32 10.39
N ALA A 110 5.09 -3.78 9.30
CA ALA A 110 6.13 -4.43 8.53
C ALA A 110 7.42 -4.66 9.34
N VAL A 111 7.83 -3.67 10.14
CA VAL A 111 9.00 -3.78 11.04
C VAL A 111 8.77 -4.84 12.12
N LYS A 112 7.57 -4.91 12.71
CA LYS A 112 7.21 -5.98 13.66
C LYS A 112 7.25 -7.38 13.03
N MET A 113 7.03 -7.47 11.73
CA MET A 113 7.15 -8.72 10.96
C MET A 113 8.58 -9.02 10.52
N GLY A 114 9.54 -8.11 10.72
CA GLY A 114 10.96 -8.28 10.39
C GLY A 114 11.44 -7.57 9.13
N ALA A 115 10.60 -6.75 8.50
CA ALA A 115 11.00 -5.89 7.39
C ALA A 115 11.86 -4.70 7.87
N LYS A 116 12.47 -4.01 6.91
CA LYS A 116 13.32 -2.84 7.17
C LYS A 116 12.55 -1.54 6.91
N VAL A 117 12.71 -0.58 7.82
CA VAL A 117 12.06 0.74 7.69
C VAL A 117 12.54 1.47 6.44
N GLU A 118 13.80 1.31 6.07
CA GLU A 118 14.41 1.90 4.88
C GLU A 118 13.68 1.48 3.59
N THR A 119 13.19 0.24 3.53
CA THR A 119 12.39 -0.27 2.40
C THR A 119 11.08 0.50 2.29
N LEU A 120 10.43 0.77 3.42
CA LEU A 120 9.14 1.49 3.46
C LEU A 120 9.34 3.00 3.20
N CYS A 121 10.49 3.56 3.51
CA CYS A 121 10.85 4.94 3.15
C CYS A 121 11.32 5.10 1.68
N GLY A 122 11.45 3.99 0.95
CA GLY A 122 11.93 3.94 -0.43
C GLY A 122 10.81 3.87 -1.47
N LEU A 123 11.22 3.46 -2.69
CA LEU A 123 10.33 3.34 -3.86
C LEU A 123 9.18 2.36 -3.64
N THR A 124 9.40 1.25 -2.95
CA THR A 124 8.42 0.19 -2.71
C THR A 124 7.48 0.46 -1.53
N GLY A 125 7.76 1.51 -0.76
CA GLY A 125 6.92 2.00 0.32
C GLY A 125 6.28 3.33 -0.07
N ILE A 126 6.88 4.44 0.40
CA ILE A 126 6.31 5.79 0.22
C ILE A 126 6.16 6.17 -1.26
N GLY A 127 7.10 5.79 -2.13
CA GLY A 127 7.03 6.13 -3.56
C GLY A 127 5.82 5.50 -4.24
N ASP A 128 5.62 4.19 -4.04
CA ASP A 128 4.51 3.44 -4.61
C ASP A 128 3.16 3.81 -3.95
N LEU A 129 3.18 4.18 -2.66
CA LEU A 129 2.01 4.68 -1.95
C LEU A 129 1.53 6.02 -2.52
N ILE A 130 2.44 6.98 -2.71
CA ILE A 130 2.10 8.31 -3.25
C ILE A 130 1.44 8.16 -4.62
N VAL A 131 2.08 7.46 -5.56
CA VAL A 131 1.53 7.31 -6.91
C VAL A 131 0.18 6.58 -6.89
N THR A 132 0.00 5.59 -6.01
CA THR A 132 -1.26 4.84 -5.91
C THR A 132 -2.40 5.67 -5.33
N CYS A 133 -2.11 6.60 -4.40
CA CYS A 133 -3.09 7.52 -3.82
C CYS A 133 -3.45 8.69 -4.75
N GLU A 134 -2.54 9.11 -5.64
CA GLU A 134 -2.74 10.27 -6.50
C GLU A 134 -3.21 9.91 -7.91
N SER A 135 -2.77 8.80 -8.45
CA SER A 135 -3.01 8.45 -9.84
C SER A 135 -4.48 8.18 -10.16
N ARG A 136 -4.93 8.71 -11.30
CA ARG A 136 -6.22 8.38 -11.90
C ARG A 136 -6.31 6.92 -12.37
N HIS A 137 -5.18 6.24 -12.55
CA HIS A 137 -5.11 4.84 -12.94
C HIS A 137 -5.29 3.89 -11.76
N SER A 138 -5.26 4.40 -10.52
CA SER A 138 -5.43 3.59 -9.33
C SER A 138 -6.88 3.11 -9.16
N ARG A 139 -7.10 1.82 -9.36
CA ARG A 139 -8.38 1.15 -9.13
C ARG A 139 -8.86 1.27 -7.69
N ASN A 140 -7.93 1.17 -6.74
CA ASN A 140 -8.23 1.31 -5.31
C ASN A 140 -8.70 2.73 -4.97
N ARG A 141 -7.99 3.76 -5.46
CA ARG A 141 -8.41 5.16 -5.29
C ARG A 141 -9.78 5.40 -5.93
N LYS A 142 -10.01 4.89 -7.16
CA LYS A 142 -11.31 5.02 -7.85
C LYS A 142 -12.44 4.38 -7.05
N ALA A 143 -12.26 3.15 -6.55
CA ALA A 143 -13.26 2.48 -5.72
C ALA A 143 -13.52 3.26 -4.42
N GLY A 144 -12.46 3.73 -3.76
CA GLY A 144 -12.57 4.58 -2.57
C GLY A 144 -13.37 5.85 -2.84
N MET A 145 -13.12 6.53 -3.96
CA MET A 145 -13.84 7.75 -4.35
C MET A 145 -15.35 7.51 -4.49
N LEU A 146 -15.75 6.41 -5.14
CA LEU A 146 -17.14 6.04 -5.25
C LEU A 146 -17.77 5.76 -3.87
N ILE A 147 -17.05 5.05 -2.98
CA ILE A 147 -17.53 4.80 -1.61
C ILE A 147 -17.67 6.12 -0.83
N GLY A 148 -16.72 7.05 -0.96
CA GLY A 148 -16.82 8.39 -0.38
C GLY A 148 -18.02 9.19 -0.88
N GLN A 149 -18.46 8.96 -2.12
CA GLN A 149 -19.66 9.54 -2.73
C GLN A 149 -20.96 8.84 -2.30
N GLY A 150 -20.89 7.81 -1.45
CA GLY A 150 -22.05 7.10 -0.92
C GLY A 150 -22.39 5.77 -1.62
N TYR A 151 -21.56 5.29 -2.53
CA TYR A 151 -21.74 3.95 -3.10
C TYR A 151 -21.38 2.89 -2.05
N THR A 152 -22.10 1.77 -2.08
CA THR A 152 -21.69 0.59 -1.30
C THR A 152 -20.41 -0.01 -1.90
N MET A 153 -19.68 -0.78 -1.10
CA MET A 153 -18.49 -1.51 -1.57
C MET A 153 -18.80 -2.32 -2.85
N LYS A 154 -19.95 -3.01 -2.88
CA LYS A 154 -20.37 -3.80 -4.04
C LYS A 154 -20.58 -2.93 -5.28
N GLN A 155 -21.34 -1.85 -5.17
CA GLN A 155 -21.57 -0.93 -6.28
C GLN A 155 -20.27 -0.33 -6.81
N ALA A 156 -19.35 0.07 -5.90
CA ALA A 156 -18.06 0.62 -6.29
C ALA A 156 -17.19 -0.40 -7.04
N THR A 157 -17.18 -1.66 -6.59
CA THR A 157 -16.43 -2.73 -7.28
C THR A 157 -17.03 -3.08 -8.65
N ASP A 158 -18.36 -3.12 -8.75
CA ASP A 158 -19.05 -3.38 -10.00
C ASP A 158 -18.77 -2.27 -11.03
N GLU A 159 -18.66 -1.00 -10.59
CA GLU A 159 -18.33 0.15 -11.46
C GLU A 159 -16.85 0.18 -11.88
N VAL A 160 -15.93 -0.26 -11.02
CA VAL A 160 -14.50 -0.38 -11.36
C VAL A 160 -14.25 -1.46 -12.40
N LYS A 161 -15.08 -2.52 -12.42
CA LYS A 161 -15.01 -3.67 -13.37
C LYS A 161 -13.71 -4.45 -13.36
N MET A 162 -12.89 -4.26 -12.35
CA MET A 162 -11.60 -4.91 -12.15
C MET A 162 -11.40 -5.22 -10.67
N VAL A 163 -10.46 -6.10 -10.37
CA VAL A 163 -10.14 -6.44 -8.97
C VAL A 163 -9.62 -5.21 -8.24
N VAL A 164 -10.21 -4.95 -7.07
CA VAL A 164 -9.79 -3.89 -6.12
C VAL A 164 -9.05 -4.59 -4.98
N GLU A 165 -7.75 -4.68 -5.10
CA GLU A 165 -6.88 -5.47 -4.20
C GLU A 165 -6.93 -4.98 -2.76
N GLY A 166 -7.12 -3.67 -2.56
CA GLY A 166 -7.21 -3.05 -1.23
C GLY A 166 -8.32 -3.61 -0.35
N ILE A 167 -9.43 -4.09 -0.94
CA ILE A 167 -10.53 -4.71 -0.19
C ILE A 167 -10.06 -6.01 0.48
N TYR A 168 -9.33 -6.85 -0.24
CA TYR A 168 -8.79 -8.10 0.31
C TYR A 168 -7.65 -7.84 1.28
N SER A 169 -6.76 -6.89 0.94
CA SER A 169 -5.64 -6.48 1.77
C SER A 169 -6.09 -5.88 3.10
N ALA A 170 -7.23 -5.18 3.15
CA ALA A 170 -7.78 -4.60 4.36
C ALA A 170 -8.09 -5.67 5.43
N LYS A 171 -8.75 -6.78 5.04
CA LYS A 171 -9.01 -7.90 5.96
C LYS A 171 -7.72 -8.59 6.40
N ALA A 172 -6.80 -8.83 5.47
CA ALA A 172 -5.52 -9.47 5.77
C ALA A 172 -4.69 -8.62 6.73
N ALA A 173 -4.68 -7.30 6.55
CA ALA A 173 -3.97 -6.36 7.41
C ALA A 173 -4.45 -6.42 8.86
N LEU A 174 -5.78 -6.47 9.12
CA LEU A 174 -6.30 -6.61 10.48
C LEU A 174 -5.92 -7.95 11.13
N ALA A 175 -5.93 -9.03 10.38
CA ALA A 175 -5.50 -10.34 10.89
C ALA A 175 -4.01 -10.31 11.29
N LEU A 176 -3.17 -9.64 10.49
CA LEU A 176 -1.76 -9.44 10.81
C LEU A 176 -1.58 -8.49 11.99
N ALA A 177 -2.32 -7.37 12.05
CA ALA A 177 -2.30 -6.43 13.15
C ALA A 177 -2.56 -7.13 14.49
N LYS A 178 -3.61 -7.95 14.56
CA LYS A 178 -3.94 -8.75 15.73
C LYS A 178 -2.82 -9.75 16.07
N LYS A 179 -2.24 -10.42 15.09
CA LYS A 179 -1.17 -11.41 15.29
C LYS A 179 0.11 -10.79 15.83
N TYR A 180 0.45 -9.58 15.41
CA TYR A 180 1.71 -8.91 15.75
C TYR A 180 1.55 -7.82 16.81
N ASP A 181 0.35 -7.65 17.36
CA ASP A 181 0.00 -6.64 18.36
C ASP A 181 0.38 -5.23 17.91
N VAL A 182 -0.19 -4.81 16.78
CA VAL A 182 0.02 -3.49 16.16
C VAL A 182 -1.32 -2.83 15.91
N GLU A 183 -1.45 -1.57 16.27
CA GLU A 183 -2.62 -0.74 15.93
C GLU A 183 -2.51 -0.19 14.51
N LEU A 184 -3.56 -0.32 13.72
CA LEU A 184 -3.66 0.18 12.35
C LEU A 184 -4.94 1.04 12.19
N PRO A 185 -5.04 2.20 12.82
CA PRO A 185 -6.28 2.96 12.92
C PRO A 185 -6.91 3.34 11.57
N ILE A 186 -6.13 3.74 10.57
CA ILE A 186 -6.66 4.06 9.23
C ILE A 186 -7.22 2.78 8.59
N ILE A 187 -6.46 1.70 8.64
CA ILE A 187 -6.86 0.41 8.06
C ILE A 187 -8.07 -0.16 8.79
N GLU A 188 -8.19 0.02 10.10
CA GLU A 188 -9.37 -0.36 10.89
C GLU A 188 -10.62 0.40 10.45
N GLU A 189 -10.53 1.73 10.28
CA GLU A 189 -11.65 2.52 9.81
C GLU A 189 -12.05 2.17 8.37
N VAL A 190 -11.08 1.92 7.49
CA VAL A 190 -11.36 1.39 6.13
C VAL A 190 -12.11 0.06 6.21
N ASN A 191 -11.73 -0.85 7.09
CA ASN A 191 -12.45 -2.12 7.27
C ASN A 191 -13.91 -1.91 7.70
N LYS A 192 -14.15 -1.04 8.69
CA LYS A 192 -15.51 -0.71 9.14
C LYS A 192 -16.36 -0.13 8.02
N VAL A 193 -15.78 0.74 7.19
CA VAL A 193 -16.48 1.29 6.02
C VAL A 193 -16.80 0.21 5.00
N LEU A 194 -15.86 -0.71 4.74
CA LEU A 194 -16.03 -1.74 3.72
C LEU A 194 -16.96 -2.87 4.14
N PHE A 195 -16.99 -3.24 5.43
CA PHE A 195 -17.60 -4.50 5.86
C PHE A 195 -18.66 -4.36 6.97
N ASP A 196 -18.71 -3.20 7.65
CA ASP A 196 -19.64 -2.94 8.74
C ASP A 196 -20.59 -1.77 8.40
N ASP A 197 -20.72 -1.42 7.12
CA ASP A 197 -21.59 -0.37 6.58
C ASP A 197 -21.40 1.02 7.24
N LYS A 198 -20.22 1.27 7.84
CA LYS A 198 -19.91 2.56 8.46
C LYS A 198 -19.77 3.64 7.38
N PRO A 199 -20.44 4.80 7.52
CA PRO A 199 -20.24 5.91 6.58
C PRO A 199 -18.78 6.40 6.58
N ALA A 200 -18.18 6.58 5.39
CA ALA A 200 -16.79 7.03 5.28
C ALA A 200 -16.52 8.35 6.02
N LYS A 201 -17.50 9.27 6.05
CA LYS A 201 -17.42 10.54 6.80
C LYS A 201 -17.26 10.32 8.32
N GLU A 202 -17.93 9.32 8.87
CA GLU A 202 -17.79 8.95 10.29
C GLU A 202 -16.42 8.34 10.58
N GLY A 203 -15.90 7.51 9.68
CA GLY A 203 -14.54 6.98 9.80
C GLY A 203 -13.49 8.09 9.90
N VAL A 204 -13.58 9.11 9.03
CA VAL A 204 -12.69 10.28 9.11
C VAL A 204 -12.87 11.03 10.43
N LYS A 205 -14.12 11.25 10.87
CA LYS A 205 -14.39 11.91 12.14
C LYS A 205 -13.75 11.16 13.32
N ASP A 206 -13.90 9.85 13.35
CA ASP A 206 -13.33 9.03 14.43
C ASP A 206 -11.81 9.07 14.46
N LEU A 207 -11.16 9.09 13.31
CA LEU A 207 -9.71 9.31 13.23
C LEU A 207 -9.28 10.66 13.79
N MET A 208 -10.07 11.73 13.55
CA MET A 208 -9.75 13.09 14.00
C MET A 208 -9.94 13.30 15.51
N VAL A 209 -10.86 12.57 16.15
CA VAL A 209 -11.16 12.71 17.58
C VAL A 209 -10.44 11.69 18.46
N ARG A 210 -9.54 10.90 17.91
CA ARG A 210 -8.72 9.95 18.67
C ARG A 210 -7.91 10.66 19.78
N GLU A 211 -7.50 9.88 20.77
CA GLU A 211 -6.62 10.37 21.83
C GLU A 211 -5.36 11.04 21.28
N LYS A 212 -4.94 12.09 21.96
CA LYS A 212 -3.72 12.84 21.61
C LYS A 212 -2.50 11.93 21.72
N ARG A 213 -1.66 11.91 20.69
CA ARG A 213 -0.43 11.11 20.65
C ARG A 213 0.75 11.97 20.17
N VAL A 214 1.93 11.61 20.59
CA VAL A 214 3.16 12.13 19.97
C VAL A 214 3.33 11.48 18.60
N GLU A 215 3.84 12.23 17.64
CA GLU A 215 3.99 11.74 16.26
C GLU A 215 5.01 10.61 16.17
N HIS A 216 6.13 10.74 16.87
CA HIS A 216 7.23 9.77 16.90
C HIS A 216 7.60 9.43 18.35
N LEU A 217 7.28 8.21 18.79
CA LEU A 217 7.53 7.73 20.14
C LEU A 217 9.03 7.68 20.52
N ASN A 218 9.92 7.62 19.53
CA ASN A 218 11.37 7.51 19.74
C ASN A 218 12.06 8.87 19.95
N LEU A 219 11.36 9.97 19.72
CA LEU A 219 11.88 11.32 20.00
C LEU A 219 11.68 11.64 21.48
N LYS A 220 12.75 12.08 22.14
CA LYS A 220 12.71 12.50 23.56
C LYS A 220 12.56 14.00 23.66
N TRP A 221 11.72 14.44 24.59
CA TRP A 221 11.64 15.85 24.96
C TRP A 221 12.84 16.23 25.82
N GLU A 222 13.38 17.42 25.63
CA GLU A 222 14.31 18.03 26.59
C GLU A 222 13.48 18.50 27.80
N ASN A 223 13.86 18.07 29.02
CA ASN A 223 13.22 18.46 30.27
C ASN A 223 13.90 19.70 30.84
#